data_161c565010ce0730b956a986af6b0f68
#
_entry.id   161c565010ce0730b956a986af6b0f68
#
_cell.length_a   1.000
_cell.length_b   1.000
_cell.length_c   1.000
_cell.angle_alpha   90.00
_cell.angle_beta   90.00
_cell.angle_gamma   90.00
#
_symmetry.space_group_name_H-M   'P 1'
#
loop_
_entity.id
_entity.type
_entity.pdbx_description
1 polymer ?
#
loop_
_entity_poly.entity_id
_entity_poly.type
_entity_poly.pdbx_seq_one_letter_code
_entity_poly.pdbx_strand_id
1 'polypeptide(L)'
;MATYIVPLTSDARQSMEVTLNGVTLSLVVRWNTEAEGWYVDAYQPDGTAIVIGRRLVTMHSIWSRRTYLEALPVGDLYCVELTGSLAEPGRTAWTDATHQLVWVDG
;
A
#
# COMPACT_ATOMS: atom_id res chain seq x y z
N MET A 1 9.24 13.69 10.58
CA MET A 1 8.65 12.48 9.98
C MET A 1 7.23 12.79 9.51
N ALA A 2 6.98 12.65 8.23
CA ALA A 2 5.67 12.91 7.66
C ALA A 2 4.92 11.59 7.44
N THR A 3 3.61 11.64 7.58
CA THR A 3 2.75 10.48 7.34
C THR A 3 1.69 10.87 6.32
N TYR A 4 1.46 9.99 5.34
CA TYR A 4 0.46 10.20 4.32
C TYR A 4 -0.47 8.98 4.28
N ILE A 5 -1.78 9.23 4.37
CA ILE A 5 -2.78 8.18 4.27
C ILE A 5 -3.19 8.05 2.82
N VAL A 6 -2.97 6.89 2.23
CA VAL A 6 -3.35 6.62 0.84
C VAL A 6 -4.86 6.37 0.81
N PRO A 7 -5.63 7.20 0.09
CA PRO A 7 -7.08 7.04 0.07
C PRO A 7 -7.47 5.79 -0.73
N LEU A 8 -8.27 4.92 -0.11
CA LEU A 8 -8.74 3.68 -0.72
C LEU A 8 -10.26 3.62 -0.67
N THR A 9 -10.84 2.94 -1.65
CA THR A 9 -12.29 2.78 -1.78
C THR A 9 -12.66 1.30 -1.60
N SER A 10 -13.92 0.97 -1.79
CA SER A 10 -14.40 -0.42 -1.70
C SER A 10 -14.15 -1.23 -2.96
N ASP A 11 -13.60 -0.63 -4.01
CA ASP A 11 -13.35 -1.34 -5.26
C ASP A 11 -12.33 -2.45 -5.07
N ALA A 12 -12.62 -3.61 -5.66
CA ALA A 12 -11.72 -4.76 -5.58
C ALA A 12 -10.40 -4.53 -6.32
N ARG A 13 -10.38 -3.59 -7.25
CA ARG A 13 -9.17 -3.18 -7.95
C ARG A 13 -9.24 -1.68 -8.14
N GLN A 14 -8.25 -0.98 -7.63
CA GLN A 14 -8.19 0.47 -7.73
C GLN A 14 -6.76 0.91 -8.01
N SER A 15 -6.62 1.93 -8.83
CA SER A 15 -5.31 2.48 -9.15
C SER A 15 -5.31 3.98 -8.85
N MET A 16 -4.16 4.46 -8.40
CA MET A 16 -4.00 5.87 -8.05
C MET A 16 -2.56 6.30 -8.25
N GLU A 17 -2.38 7.57 -8.57
CA GLU A 17 -1.06 8.17 -8.62
C GLU A 17 -0.80 8.89 -7.31
N VAL A 18 0.34 8.62 -6.69
CA VAL A 18 0.72 9.25 -5.43
C VAL A 18 2.12 9.82 -5.55
N THR A 19 2.37 10.93 -4.85
CA THR A 19 3.71 11.51 -4.75
C THR A 19 4.15 11.39 -3.31
N LEU A 20 5.17 10.59 -3.08
CA LEU A 20 5.69 10.28 -1.75
C LEU A 20 7.15 10.73 -1.70
N ASN A 21 7.44 11.68 -0.80
CA ASN A 21 8.78 12.21 -0.63
C ASN A 21 9.40 12.68 -1.96
N GLY A 22 8.59 13.37 -2.80
CA GLY A 22 9.03 13.89 -4.09
C GLY A 22 9.08 12.88 -5.22
N VAL A 23 8.73 11.63 -4.96
CA VAL A 23 8.72 10.57 -5.98
C VAL A 23 7.28 10.22 -6.33
N THR A 24 6.93 10.34 -7.61
CA THR A 24 5.59 10.01 -8.10
C THR A 24 5.54 8.55 -8.53
N LEU A 25 4.54 7.84 -8.02
CA LEU A 25 4.31 6.43 -8.31
C LEU A 25 2.86 6.20 -8.70
N SER A 26 2.62 5.16 -9.48
CA SER A 26 1.28 4.65 -9.72
C SER A 26 1.12 3.38 -8.89
N LEU A 27 0.14 3.37 -8.01
CA LEU A 27 -0.15 2.21 -7.17
C LEU A 27 -1.41 1.51 -7.66
N VAL A 28 -1.40 0.19 -7.65
CA VAL A 28 -2.59 -0.63 -7.90
C VAL A 28 -2.82 -1.45 -6.65
N VAL A 29 -3.98 -1.28 -6.02
CA VAL A 29 -4.38 -2.05 -4.84
C VAL A 29 -5.51 -2.96 -5.25
N ARG A 30 -5.36 -4.27 -5.07
CA ARG A 30 -6.32 -5.25 -5.58
C ARG A 30 -6.59 -6.33 -4.56
N TRP A 31 -7.82 -6.79 -4.54
CA TRP A 31 -8.27 -7.90 -3.71
C TRP A 31 -8.11 -9.21 -4.48
N ASN A 32 -7.52 -10.21 -3.84
CA ASN A 32 -7.43 -11.57 -4.37
C ASN A 32 -8.37 -12.46 -3.58
N THR A 33 -9.46 -12.90 -4.22
CA THR A 33 -10.51 -13.69 -3.56
C THR A 33 -10.00 -15.05 -3.11
N GLU A 34 -9.15 -15.69 -3.90
CA GLU A 34 -8.62 -17.01 -3.56
C GLU A 34 -7.68 -16.95 -2.36
N ALA A 35 -6.83 -15.92 -2.32
CA ALA A 35 -5.90 -15.73 -1.20
C ALA A 35 -6.54 -15.01 -0.02
N GLU A 36 -7.74 -14.47 -0.20
CA GLU A 36 -8.45 -13.68 0.81
C GLU A 36 -7.57 -12.56 1.36
N GLY A 37 -6.97 -11.80 0.47
CA GLY A 37 -6.07 -10.74 0.87
C GLY A 37 -5.95 -9.63 -0.16
N TRP A 38 -5.44 -8.50 0.32
CA TRP A 38 -5.15 -7.35 -0.53
C TRP A 38 -3.69 -7.38 -0.96
N TYR A 39 -3.45 -6.96 -2.20
CA TYR A 39 -2.11 -6.91 -2.79
C TYR A 39 -1.87 -5.53 -3.38
N VAL A 40 -0.62 -5.09 -3.39
CA VAL A 40 -0.23 -3.81 -3.97
C VAL A 40 0.86 -4.02 -5.01
N ASP A 41 0.72 -3.29 -6.12
CA ASP A 41 1.72 -3.19 -7.17
C ASP A 41 2.13 -1.72 -7.28
N ALA A 42 3.41 -1.47 -7.52
CA ALA A 42 3.92 -0.12 -7.70
C ALA A 42 4.60 0.00 -9.06
N TYR A 43 4.29 1.09 -9.76
CA TYR A 43 4.82 1.36 -11.09
C TYR A 43 5.38 2.78 -11.14
N GLN A 44 6.35 2.99 -12.03
CA GLN A 44 6.76 4.34 -12.39
C GLN A 44 5.67 4.99 -13.26
N PRO A 45 5.66 6.33 -13.37
CA PRO A 45 4.64 7.01 -14.19
C PRO A 45 4.62 6.57 -15.65
N ASP A 46 5.74 6.05 -16.18
CA ASP A 46 5.81 5.56 -17.55
C ASP A 46 5.26 4.13 -17.70
N GLY A 47 4.81 3.52 -16.62
CA GLY A 47 4.28 2.16 -16.62
C GLY A 47 5.28 1.07 -16.29
N THR A 48 6.54 1.43 -16.05
CA THR A 48 7.57 0.44 -15.70
C THR A 48 7.30 -0.10 -14.30
N ALA A 49 7.22 -1.43 -14.16
CA ALA A 49 6.97 -2.06 -12.87
C ALA A 49 8.14 -1.89 -11.92
N ILE A 50 7.85 -1.58 -10.66
CA ILE A 50 8.86 -1.47 -9.61
C ILE A 50 8.72 -2.66 -8.65
N VAL A 51 7.53 -2.82 -8.07
CA VAL A 51 7.22 -3.91 -7.13
C VAL A 51 5.86 -4.45 -7.52
N ILE A 52 5.74 -5.77 -7.66
CA ILE A 52 4.51 -6.41 -8.07
C ILE A 52 4.13 -7.49 -7.06
N GLY A 53 2.83 -7.54 -6.72
CA GLY A 53 2.27 -8.66 -5.96
C GLY A 53 2.67 -8.70 -4.49
N ARG A 54 2.88 -7.55 -3.86
CA ARG A 54 3.18 -7.50 -2.43
C ARG A 54 1.88 -7.58 -1.63
N ARG A 55 1.76 -8.59 -0.79
CA ARG A 55 0.59 -8.72 0.09
C ARG A 55 0.63 -7.67 1.19
N LEU A 56 -0.52 -7.07 1.46
CA LEU A 56 -0.68 -6.13 2.58
C LEU A 56 -0.84 -6.93 3.86
N VAL A 57 0.19 -6.95 4.68
CA VAL A 57 0.19 -7.64 5.97
C VAL A 57 0.18 -6.57 7.06
N THR A 58 -0.78 -6.69 7.98
CA THR A 58 -0.98 -5.69 9.03
C THR A 58 0.29 -5.44 9.83
N MET A 59 0.64 -4.16 9.95
CA MET A 59 1.80 -3.66 10.71
C MET A 59 3.16 -4.11 10.16
N HIS A 60 3.19 -4.62 8.93
CA HIS A 60 4.45 -4.99 8.28
C HIS A 60 4.76 -4.04 7.13
N SER A 61 6.03 -3.74 6.98
CA SER A 61 6.52 -2.92 5.88
C SER A 61 6.29 -3.63 4.55
N ILE A 62 5.81 -2.88 3.55
CA ILE A 62 5.48 -3.46 2.25
C ILE A 62 6.72 -3.59 1.38
N TRP A 63 7.65 -2.64 1.45
CA TRP A 63 8.85 -2.72 0.63
C TRP A 63 10.16 -2.46 1.37
N SER A 64 10.19 -2.73 2.68
CA SER A 64 11.39 -2.47 3.50
C SER A 64 12.66 -3.10 2.95
N ARG A 65 12.54 -4.29 2.36
CA ARG A 65 13.69 -4.99 1.79
C ARG A 65 14.01 -4.56 0.37
N ARG A 66 13.24 -3.60 -0.16
CA ARG A 66 13.37 -3.10 -1.51
C ARG A 66 13.70 -1.62 -1.57
N THR A 67 14.05 -1.03 -0.42
CA THR A 67 14.41 0.39 -0.36
C THR A 67 15.69 0.71 -1.11
N TYR A 68 16.47 -0.29 -1.48
CA TYR A 68 17.64 -0.10 -2.33
C TYR A 68 17.26 0.19 -3.79
N LEU A 69 16.01 0.00 -4.16
CA LEU A 69 15.54 0.33 -5.51
C LEU A 69 15.37 1.84 -5.62
N GLU A 70 16.11 2.47 -6.51
CA GLU A 70 16.11 3.93 -6.66
C GLU A 70 14.74 4.50 -7.01
N ALA A 71 13.89 3.70 -7.65
CA ALA A 71 12.56 4.14 -8.06
C ALA A 71 11.59 4.28 -6.90
N LEU A 72 11.88 3.72 -5.72
CA LEU A 72 11.01 3.84 -4.55
C LEU A 72 11.36 5.08 -3.75
N PRO A 73 10.35 5.77 -3.17
CA PRO A 73 10.61 6.90 -2.29
C PRO A 73 11.29 6.45 -1.00
N VAL A 74 12.05 7.35 -0.40
CA VAL A 74 12.61 7.11 0.93
C VAL A 74 11.47 7.07 1.93
N GLY A 75 11.41 6.01 2.71
CA GLY A 75 10.30 5.76 3.64
C GLY A 75 9.71 4.39 3.38
N ASP A 76 8.55 4.13 3.94
CA ASP A 76 7.91 2.83 3.78
C ASP A 76 6.39 2.93 3.79
N LEU A 77 5.77 1.88 3.27
CA LEU A 77 4.33 1.77 3.18
C LEU A 77 3.87 0.66 4.12
N TYR A 78 2.84 0.95 4.93
CA TYR A 78 2.31 0.02 5.92
C TYR A 78 0.80 -0.08 5.79
N CYS A 79 0.28 -1.28 6.07
CA CYS A 79 -1.14 -1.46 6.35
C CYS A 79 -1.32 -1.38 7.87
N VAL A 80 -2.05 -0.38 8.34
CA VAL A 80 -2.24 -0.13 9.78
C VAL A 80 -3.64 -0.55 10.18
N GLU A 81 -3.75 -1.32 11.26
CA GLU A 81 -5.02 -1.73 11.83
C GLU A 81 -5.40 -0.76 12.95
N LEU A 82 -6.64 -0.31 12.96
CA LEU A 82 -7.10 0.80 13.80
C LEU A 82 -7.90 0.37 15.02
N THR A 83 -8.28 -0.90 15.10
CA THR A 83 -9.16 -1.39 16.19
C THR A 83 -8.42 -2.13 17.30
N GLY A 84 -7.12 -2.38 17.10
CA GLY A 84 -6.30 -3.09 18.08
C GLY A 84 -6.32 -4.61 17.96
N SER A 85 -7.00 -5.16 16.96
CA SER A 85 -7.14 -6.60 16.79
C SER A 85 -5.95 -7.24 16.08
N LEU A 86 -5.15 -6.46 15.36
CA LEU A 86 -4.04 -6.92 14.51
C LEU A 86 -4.48 -7.92 13.43
N ALA A 87 -5.77 -7.93 13.09
CA ALA A 87 -6.29 -8.78 12.04
C ALA A 87 -5.82 -8.28 10.66
N GLU A 88 -5.73 -9.18 9.69
CA GLU A 88 -5.42 -8.80 8.33
C GLU A 88 -6.60 -8.06 7.70
N PRO A 89 -6.35 -7.15 6.71
CA PRO A 89 -7.42 -6.36 6.12
C PRO A 89 -8.38 -7.24 5.33
N GLY A 90 -9.66 -7.18 5.67
CA GLY A 90 -10.72 -7.87 4.97
C GLY A 90 -11.18 -7.12 3.72
N ARG A 91 -12.17 -7.69 3.04
CA ARG A 91 -12.66 -7.14 1.77
C ARG A 91 -13.15 -5.69 1.88
N THR A 92 -13.75 -5.33 3.00
CA THR A 92 -14.31 -4.00 3.23
C THR A 92 -13.50 -3.16 4.23
N ALA A 93 -12.26 -3.56 4.51
CA ALA A 93 -11.46 -2.94 5.56
C ALA A 93 -11.29 -1.42 5.36
N TRP A 94 -11.16 -0.97 4.12
CA TRP A 94 -10.90 0.43 3.83
C TRP A 94 -12.12 1.32 4.08
N THR A 95 -13.30 0.85 3.70
CA THR A 95 -14.55 1.61 3.90
C THR A 95 -15.10 1.48 5.29
N ASP A 96 -14.84 0.35 5.97
CA ASP A 96 -15.24 0.16 7.37
C ASP A 96 -14.29 0.90 8.33
N ALA A 97 -13.20 1.47 7.80
CA ALA A 97 -12.20 2.19 8.58
C ALA A 97 -11.54 1.33 9.67
N THR A 98 -11.44 0.02 9.44
CA THR A 98 -10.69 -0.86 10.33
C THR A 98 -9.20 -0.84 10.01
N HIS A 99 -8.85 -0.53 8.76
CA HIS A 99 -7.47 -0.49 8.30
C HIS A 99 -7.23 0.73 7.42
N GLN A 100 -5.98 1.17 7.36
CA GLN A 100 -5.52 2.23 6.47
C GLN A 100 -4.21 1.84 5.83
N LEU A 101 -4.00 2.28 4.58
CA LEU A 101 -2.70 2.17 3.93
C LEU A 101 -1.97 3.50 4.18
N VAL A 102 -0.83 3.43 4.84
CA VAL A 102 -0.12 4.62 5.32
C VAL A 102 1.32 4.59 4.84
N TRP A 103 1.77 5.70 4.26
CA TRP A 103 3.18 5.90 3.94
C TRP A 103 3.82 6.75 5.05
N VAL A 104 4.97 6.31 5.51
CA VAL A 104 5.73 6.99 6.56
C VAL A 104 7.07 7.39 5.99
N ASP A 105 7.36 8.70 6.05
CA ASP A 105 8.63 9.25 5.59
C ASP A 105 9.77 8.72 6.47
N GLY A 106 10.78 8.24 5.81
CA GLY A 106 12.00 7.86 6.49
C GLY A 106 12.81 9.10 6.89
#